data_a183bcfea5967305808da4b762de32ff
#
_entry.id   a183bcfea5967305808da4b762de32ff
#
_cell.length_a   1.000
_cell.length_b   1.000
_cell.length_c   1.000
_cell.angle_alpha   90.00
_cell.angle_beta   90.00
_cell.angle_gamma   90.00
#
_symmetry.space_group_name_H-M   'P 1'
#
loop_
_entity.id
_entity.type
_entity.pdbx_description
1 polymer ?
#
loop_
_entity_poly.entity_id
_entity_poly.type
_entity_poly.pdbx_seq_one_letter_code
_entity_poly.pdbx_strand_id
1 'polypeptide(L)'
;MDYDVFEALFEQEWGSLTEEQKRRFRAVDALYRDWNSKINVISRKDMDGIYAHHVLHSLGIALYLLNRRPEVLEKWKAGGVKVLDLGTGGGFPGIPLAILFPKVKFTLCDSIAKKITVASSVASALGLENVECVNARAESLPV
;
A
#
# COMPACT_ATOMS: atom_id res chain seq x y z
N MET A 1 -3.49 -16.71 5.71
CA MET A 1 -3.37 -16.53 4.24
C MET A 1 -1.92 -16.23 3.92
N ASP A 2 -1.30 -17.08 3.13
CA ASP A 2 0.03 -16.82 2.64
C ASP A 2 -0.02 -16.01 1.33
N TYR A 3 1.15 -15.68 0.80
CA TYR A 3 1.23 -14.88 -0.43
C TYR A 3 0.57 -15.58 -1.62
N ASP A 4 0.77 -16.88 -1.79
CA ASP A 4 0.25 -17.60 -2.97
C ASP A 4 -1.28 -17.59 -3.00
N VAL A 5 -1.91 -17.73 -1.84
CA VAL A 5 -3.37 -17.65 -1.73
C VAL A 5 -3.84 -16.23 -2.03
N PHE A 6 -3.14 -15.22 -1.51
CA PHE A 6 -3.46 -13.82 -1.82
C PHE A 6 -3.39 -13.56 -3.33
N GLU A 7 -2.30 -13.96 -3.97
CA GLU A 7 -2.11 -13.73 -5.40
C GLU A 7 -3.26 -14.36 -6.21
N ALA A 8 -3.58 -15.62 -5.92
CA ALA A 8 -4.64 -16.34 -6.63
C ALA A 8 -5.99 -15.65 -6.48
N LEU A 9 -6.34 -15.26 -5.25
CA LEU A 9 -7.61 -14.60 -4.97
C LEU A 9 -7.70 -13.23 -5.64
N PHE A 10 -6.63 -12.45 -5.55
CA PHE A 10 -6.65 -11.11 -6.12
C PHE A 10 -6.68 -11.15 -7.65
N GLU A 11 -5.88 -12.01 -8.26
CA GLU A 11 -5.85 -12.14 -9.72
C GLU A 11 -7.18 -12.64 -10.28
N GLN A 12 -7.92 -13.43 -9.53
CA GLN A 12 -9.25 -13.89 -9.93
C GLN A 12 -10.21 -12.72 -10.16
N GLU A 13 -10.12 -11.69 -9.33
CA GLU A 13 -11.01 -10.51 -9.40
C GLU A 13 -10.45 -9.39 -10.28
N TRP A 14 -9.13 -9.23 -10.28
CA TRP A 14 -8.46 -8.09 -10.90
C TRP A 14 -7.89 -8.38 -12.28
N GLY A 15 -7.34 -9.55 -12.46
CA GLY A 15 -6.55 -9.92 -13.62
C GLY A 15 -5.09 -10.14 -13.24
N SER A 16 -4.26 -10.47 -14.22
CA SER A 16 -2.87 -10.86 -13.98
C SER A 16 -2.01 -9.69 -13.45
N LEU A 17 -1.27 -9.96 -12.40
CA LEU A 17 -0.24 -9.06 -11.91
C LEU A 17 1.03 -9.21 -12.75
N THR A 18 1.80 -8.13 -12.90
CA THR A 18 3.11 -8.21 -13.53
C THR A 18 4.11 -8.91 -12.61
N GLU A 19 5.21 -9.41 -13.16
CA GLU A 19 6.25 -10.04 -12.34
C GLU A 19 6.83 -9.05 -11.32
N GLU A 20 6.97 -7.78 -11.70
CA GLU A 20 7.44 -6.75 -10.77
C GLU A 20 6.46 -6.53 -9.62
N GLN A 21 5.15 -6.46 -9.91
CA GLN A 21 4.13 -6.34 -8.88
C GLN A 21 4.15 -7.56 -7.93
N LYS A 22 4.25 -8.76 -8.49
CA LYS A 22 4.33 -9.98 -7.68
C LYS A 22 5.55 -9.96 -6.76
N ARG A 23 6.70 -9.56 -7.28
CA ARG A 23 7.94 -9.46 -6.50
C ARG A 23 7.77 -8.51 -5.32
N ARG A 24 7.17 -7.35 -5.57
CA ARG A 24 6.93 -6.35 -4.53
C ARG A 24 5.92 -6.82 -3.49
N PHE A 25 4.78 -7.36 -3.92
CA PHE A 25 3.78 -7.89 -2.98
C PHE A 25 4.33 -9.04 -2.15
N ARG A 26 5.15 -9.91 -2.77
CA ARG A 26 5.76 -11.03 -2.04
C ARG A 26 6.71 -10.56 -0.95
N ALA A 27 7.42 -9.47 -1.18
CA ALA A 27 8.39 -8.92 -0.22
C ALA A 27 7.74 -8.23 0.99
N VAL A 28 6.47 -7.87 0.92
CA VAL A 28 5.78 -7.10 1.96
C VAL A 28 5.84 -7.78 3.32
N ASP A 29 5.57 -9.07 3.39
CA ASP A 29 5.52 -9.79 4.68
C ASP A 29 6.85 -9.67 5.44
N ALA A 30 7.95 -10.02 4.81
CA ALA A 30 9.26 -10.00 5.47
C ALA A 30 9.68 -8.59 5.88
N LEU A 31 9.39 -7.59 5.04
CA LEU A 31 9.74 -6.21 5.34
C LEU A 31 8.97 -5.69 6.57
N TYR A 32 7.67 -5.94 6.62
CA TYR A 32 6.88 -5.50 7.78
C TYR A 32 7.20 -6.28 9.04
N ARG A 33 7.50 -7.59 8.95
CA ARG A 33 7.92 -8.37 10.12
C ARG A 33 9.20 -7.83 10.70
N ASP A 34 10.18 -7.52 9.85
CA ASP A 34 11.46 -6.97 10.30
C ASP A 34 11.25 -5.63 11.02
N TRP A 35 10.51 -4.72 10.42
CA TRP A 35 10.24 -3.43 11.05
C TRP A 35 9.39 -3.55 12.30
N ASN A 36 8.39 -4.43 12.27
CA ASN A 36 7.49 -4.61 13.43
C ASN A 36 8.21 -5.21 14.64
N SER A 37 9.31 -5.91 14.43
CA SER A 37 10.15 -6.39 15.54
C SER A 37 10.88 -5.25 16.26
N LYS A 38 11.04 -4.11 15.58
CA LYS A 38 11.72 -2.92 16.11
C LYS A 38 10.73 -1.86 16.57
N ILE A 39 9.71 -1.61 15.77
CA ILE A 39 8.68 -0.59 16.01
C ILE A 39 7.31 -1.23 15.80
N ASN A 40 6.51 -1.25 16.85
CA ASN A 40 5.23 -1.94 16.86
C ASN A 40 4.17 -1.12 16.11
N VAL A 41 4.02 -1.32 14.78
CA VAL A 41 3.03 -0.63 13.95
C VAL A 41 1.83 -1.50 13.59
N ILE A 42 1.98 -2.82 13.69
CA ILE A 42 0.94 -3.80 13.39
C ILE A 42 0.88 -4.77 14.56
N SER A 43 -0.33 -5.11 15.02
CA SER A 43 -0.49 -6.10 16.09
C SER A 43 0.06 -7.46 15.63
N ARG A 44 0.47 -8.30 16.59
CA ARG A 44 1.00 -9.62 16.27
C ARG A 44 -0.01 -10.45 15.47
N LYS A 45 -1.29 -10.38 15.84
CA LYS A 45 -2.37 -11.07 15.14
C LYS A 45 -2.50 -10.60 13.70
N ASP A 46 -2.47 -9.28 13.48
CA ASP A 46 -2.59 -8.72 12.14
C ASP A 46 -1.34 -8.97 11.31
N MET A 47 -0.17 -9.05 11.95
CA MET A 47 1.07 -9.37 11.25
C MET A 47 1.02 -10.78 10.65
N ASP A 48 0.46 -11.75 11.37
CA ASP A 48 0.30 -13.12 10.87
C ASP A 48 -0.72 -13.18 9.73
N GLY A 49 -1.67 -12.24 9.69
CA GLY A 49 -2.67 -12.14 8.63
C GLY A 49 -2.44 -10.93 7.72
N ILE A 50 -1.19 -10.51 7.48
CA ILE A 50 -0.91 -9.27 6.76
C ILE A 50 -1.54 -9.23 5.36
N TYR A 51 -1.53 -10.34 4.63
CA TYR A 51 -2.14 -10.36 3.30
C TYR A 51 -3.66 -10.24 3.34
N ALA A 52 -4.31 -10.89 4.30
CA ALA A 52 -5.77 -10.82 4.43
C ALA A 52 -6.22 -9.49 5.03
N HIS A 53 -5.58 -9.05 6.12
CA HIS A 53 -6.08 -7.93 6.93
C HIS A 53 -5.57 -6.58 6.45
N HIS A 54 -4.43 -6.53 5.77
CA HIS A 54 -3.85 -5.26 5.32
C HIS A 54 -3.72 -5.16 3.81
N VAL A 55 -3.08 -6.12 3.15
CA VAL A 55 -2.82 -6.00 1.71
C VAL A 55 -4.11 -6.15 0.90
N LEU A 56 -4.82 -7.25 1.07
CA LEU A 56 -6.06 -7.50 0.32
C LEU A 56 -7.13 -6.46 0.68
N HIS A 57 -7.22 -6.11 1.96
CA HIS A 57 -8.15 -5.07 2.42
C HIS A 57 -7.86 -3.73 1.74
N SER A 58 -6.58 -3.34 1.67
CA SER A 58 -6.16 -2.12 0.98
C SER A 58 -6.54 -2.13 -0.50
N LEU A 59 -6.34 -3.27 -1.16
CA LEU A 59 -6.64 -3.43 -2.58
C LEU A 59 -8.14 -3.50 -2.86
N GLY A 60 -8.97 -3.58 -1.83
CA GLY A 60 -10.43 -3.42 -1.96
C GLY A 60 -10.81 -2.11 -2.63
N ILE A 61 -10.00 -1.05 -2.44
CA ILE A 61 -10.21 0.22 -3.14
C ILE A 61 -10.07 0.03 -4.65
N ALA A 62 -9.06 -0.70 -5.10
CA ALA A 62 -8.85 -0.97 -6.52
C ALA A 62 -9.99 -1.79 -7.11
N LEU A 63 -10.47 -2.80 -6.39
CA LEU A 63 -11.61 -3.60 -6.83
C LEU A 63 -12.90 -2.79 -6.87
N TYR A 64 -13.07 -1.85 -5.95
CA TYR A 64 -14.20 -0.92 -5.99
C TYR A 64 -14.15 -0.07 -7.25
N LEU A 65 -12.97 0.49 -7.58
CA LEU A 65 -12.81 1.29 -8.80
C LEU A 65 -13.12 0.47 -10.04
N LEU A 66 -12.63 -0.77 -10.09
CA LEU A 66 -12.87 -1.67 -11.23
C LEU A 66 -14.36 -1.93 -11.44
N ASN A 67 -15.10 -2.20 -10.38
CA ASN A 67 -16.49 -2.63 -10.46
C ASN A 67 -17.49 -1.48 -10.47
N ARG A 68 -17.14 -0.32 -9.89
CA ARG A 68 -18.09 0.78 -9.69
C ARG A 68 -17.65 2.11 -10.30
N ARG A 69 -16.37 2.31 -10.50
CA ARG A 69 -15.85 3.58 -11.00
C ARG A 69 -14.75 3.34 -12.05
N PRO A 70 -15.08 2.66 -13.15
CA PRO A 70 -14.07 2.33 -14.18
C PRO A 70 -13.45 3.57 -14.82
N GLU A 71 -14.16 4.69 -14.87
CA GLU A 71 -13.61 5.94 -15.40
C GLU A 71 -12.48 6.51 -14.52
N VAL A 72 -12.60 6.33 -13.20
CA VAL A 72 -11.53 6.71 -12.26
C VAL A 72 -10.35 5.75 -12.39
N LEU A 73 -10.64 4.44 -12.50
CA LEU A 73 -9.61 3.43 -12.67
C LEU A 73 -8.73 3.73 -13.88
N GLU A 74 -9.33 4.10 -15.01
CA GLU A 74 -8.59 4.42 -16.23
C GLU A 74 -7.67 5.63 -16.02
N LYS A 75 -8.13 6.64 -15.28
CA LYS A 75 -7.27 7.80 -14.94
C LYS A 75 -6.08 7.39 -14.08
N TRP A 76 -6.31 6.50 -13.10
CA TRP A 76 -5.23 6.01 -12.24
C TRP A 76 -4.19 5.21 -13.03
N LYS A 77 -4.64 4.46 -14.03
CA LYS A 77 -3.73 3.71 -14.91
C LYS A 77 -2.97 4.61 -15.89
N ALA A 78 -3.61 5.68 -16.34
CA ALA A 78 -3.02 6.57 -17.36
C ALA A 78 -1.91 7.47 -16.80
N GLY A 79 -2.01 7.85 -15.53
CA GLY A 79 -1.02 8.72 -14.90
C GLY A 79 -1.52 10.16 -14.71
N GLY A 80 -0.74 10.94 -13.94
CA GLY A 80 -1.08 12.34 -13.64
C GLY A 80 -1.98 12.52 -12.42
N VAL A 81 -2.46 11.44 -11.83
CA VAL A 81 -3.30 11.49 -10.63
C VAL A 81 -2.41 11.49 -9.38
N LYS A 82 -2.81 12.28 -8.40
CA LYS A 82 -2.18 12.33 -7.08
C LYS A 82 -3.18 11.84 -6.04
N VAL A 83 -2.74 10.99 -5.13
CA VAL A 83 -3.56 10.44 -4.06
C VAL A 83 -2.91 10.74 -2.73
N LEU A 84 -3.69 11.21 -1.77
CA LEU A 84 -3.24 11.47 -0.41
C LEU A 84 -3.85 10.43 0.52
N ASP A 85 -2.98 9.72 1.25
CA ASP A 85 -3.39 8.76 2.28
C ASP A 85 -3.17 9.41 3.65
N LEU A 86 -4.24 9.91 4.25
CA LEU A 86 -4.21 10.55 5.57
C LEU A 86 -4.35 9.52 6.68
N GLY A 87 -3.41 9.56 7.63
CA GLY A 87 -3.40 8.58 8.70
C GLY A 87 -2.92 7.22 8.21
N THR A 88 -1.93 7.20 7.36
CA THR A 88 -1.45 5.98 6.71
C THR A 88 -0.91 4.92 7.69
N GLY A 89 -0.52 5.31 8.90
CA GLY A 89 0.13 4.41 9.84
C GLY A 89 1.44 3.90 9.27
N GLY A 90 1.61 2.60 9.23
CA GLY A 90 2.80 1.96 8.65
C GLY A 90 2.79 1.89 7.13
N GLY A 91 1.77 2.45 6.45
CA GLY A 91 1.74 2.50 5.00
C GLY A 91 0.53 1.86 4.33
N PHE A 92 -0.59 1.76 5.03
CA PHE A 92 -1.81 1.16 4.48
C PHE A 92 -2.95 2.19 4.43
N PRO A 93 -3.72 2.26 3.36
CA PRO A 93 -3.67 1.44 2.14
C PRO A 93 -2.64 1.90 1.10
N GLY A 94 -1.87 2.94 1.38
CA GLY A 94 -1.02 3.61 0.40
C GLY A 94 0.00 2.71 -0.30
N ILE A 95 0.75 1.90 0.46
CA ILE A 95 1.82 1.07 -0.14
C ILE A 95 1.26 -0.01 -1.07
N PRO A 96 0.26 -0.82 -0.67
CA PRO A 96 -0.32 -1.77 -1.62
C PRO A 96 -0.88 -1.11 -2.89
N LEU A 97 -1.54 0.05 -2.75
CA LEU A 97 -2.06 0.77 -3.91
C LEU A 97 -0.94 1.33 -4.79
N ALA A 98 0.16 1.78 -4.21
CA ALA A 98 1.30 2.27 -4.96
C ALA A 98 1.98 1.16 -5.77
N ILE A 99 2.02 -0.06 -5.23
CA ILE A 99 2.52 -1.22 -5.97
C ILE A 99 1.64 -1.48 -7.20
N LEU A 100 0.33 -1.41 -7.01
CA LEU A 100 -0.64 -1.71 -8.08
C LEU A 100 -0.73 -0.61 -9.12
N PHE A 101 -0.57 0.65 -8.72
CA PHE A 101 -0.71 1.82 -9.59
C PHE A 101 0.59 2.62 -9.68
N PRO A 102 1.57 2.15 -10.47
CA PRO A 102 2.89 2.80 -10.51
C PRO A 102 2.89 4.20 -11.10
N LYS A 103 1.84 4.59 -11.83
CA LYS A 103 1.73 5.92 -12.45
C LYS A 103 0.99 6.92 -11.59
N VAL A 104 0.40 6.49 -10.48
CA VAL A 104 -0.22 7.40 -9.51
C VAL A 104 0.84 7.84 -8.50
N LYS A 105 0.83 9.12 -8.13
CA LYS A 105 1.71 9.66 -7.09
C LYS A 105 0.98 9.62 -5.76
N PHE A 106 1.52 8.85 -4.82
CA PHE A 106 0.95 8.71 -3.48
C PHE A 106 1.75 9.53 -2.48
N THR A 107 1.04 10.32 -1.69
CA THR A 107 1.59 10.97 -0.50
C THR A 107 0.98 10.29 0.72
N LEU A 108 1.84 9.68 1.54
CA LEU A 108 1.42 8.98 2.76
C LEU A 108 1.75 9.87 3.96
N CYS A 109 0.72 10.24 4.70
CA CYS A 109 0.85 11.18 5.81
C CYS A 109 0.40 10.56 7.12
N ASP A 110 1.18 10.78 8.17
CA ASP A 110 0.80 10.41 9.53
C ASP A 110 1.49 11.34 10.51
N SER A 111 0.83 11.63 11.62
CA SER A 111 1.39 12.49 12.66
C SER A 111 2.41 11.78 13.54
N ILE A 112 2.45 10.46 13.50
CA ILE A 112 3.34 9.65 14.34
C ILE A 112 4.62 9.32 13.58
N ALA A 113 5.73 9.95 13.97
CA ALA A 113 7.02 9.85 13.27
C ALA A 113 7.50 8.40 13.10
N LYS A 114 7.35 7.57 14.13
CA LYS A 114 7.79 6.17 14.07
C LYS A 114 7.07 5.38 12.98
N LYS A 115 5.78 5.63 12.77
CA LYS A 115 4.99 4.96 11.73
C LYS A 115 5.45 5.40 10.34
N ILE A 116 5.71 6.69 10.16
CA ILE A 116 6.23 7.21 8.89
C ILE A 116 7.62 6.67 8.58
N THR A 117 8.46 6.46 9.58
CA THR A 117 9.76 5.82 9.39
C THR A 117 9.58 4.43 8.78
N VAL A 118 8.63 3.63 9.29
CA VAL A 118 8.35 2.30 8.75
C VAL A 118 7.83 2.39 7.32
N ALA A 119 6.83 3.23 7.07
CA ALA A 119 6.24 3.39 5.74
C ALA A 119 7.29 3.82 4.71
N SER A 120 8.11 4.80 5.04
CA SER A 120 9.18 5.31 4.17
C SER A 120 10.22 4.23 3.87
N SER A 121 10.62 3.48 4.89
CA SER A 121 11.63 2.43 4.76
C SER A 121 11.13 1.25 3.92
N VAL A 122 9.88 0.85 4.12
CA VAL A 122 9.27 -0.22 3.32
C VAL A 122 9.12 0.23 1.86
N ALA A 123 8.62 1.44 1.61
CA ALA A 123 8.49 1.97 0.26
C ALA A 123 9.84 2.01 -0.47
N SER A 124 10.88 2.45 0.22
CA SER A 124 12.24 2.51 -0.33
C SER A 124 12.78 1.10 -0.64
N ALA A 125 12.60 0.15 0.29
CA ALA A 125 13.05 -1.23 0.10
C ALA A 125 12.33 -1.91 -1.06
N LEU A 126 11.05 -1.56 -1.30
CA LEU A 126 10.30 -2.06 -2.44
C LEU A 126 10.64 -1.36 -3.76
N GLY A 127 11.44 -0.29 -3.72
CA GLY A 127 11.80 0.47 -4.91
C GLY A 127 10.65 1.29 -5.48
N LEU A 128 9.71 1.72 -4.65
CA LEU A 128 8.57 2.52 -5.10
C LEU A 128 8.98 3.97 -5.32
N GLU A 129 8.97 4.40 -6.58
CA GLU A 129 9.33 5.77 -6.96
C GLU A 129 8.14 6.74 -6.89
N ASN A 130 6.94 6.21 -6.71
CA ASN A 130 5.69 6.96 -6.71
C ASN A 130 5.13 7.19 -5.31
N VAL A 131 5.95 7.07 -4.26
CA VAL A 131 5.54 7.27 -2.86
C VAL A 131 6.39 8.34 -2.22
N GLU A 132 5.72 9.30 -1.58
CA GLU A 132 6.33 10.29 -0.70
C GLU A 132 5.70 10.16 0.67
N CYS A 133 6.50 10.08 1.72
CA CYS A 133 6.01 9.97 3.09
C CYS A 133 6.24 11.28 3.82
N VAL A 134 5.20 11.75 4.53
CA VAL A 134 5.22 13.04 5.23
C VAL A 134 4.79 12.84 6.67
N ASN A 135 5.66 13.26 7.60
CA ASN A 135 5.32 13.28 9.02
C ASN A 135 4.70 14.64 9.35
N ALA A 136 3.38 14.69 9.37
CA ALA A 136 2.64 15.92 9.64
C ALA A 136 1.23 15.60 10.10
N ARG A 137 0.60 16.58 10.72
CA ARG A 137 -0.84 16.54 10.97
C ARG A 137 -1.59 16.95 9.70
N ALA A 138 -2.76 16.36 9.49
CA ALA A 138 -3.55 16.61 8.28
C ALA A 138 -3.85 18.11 8.09
N GLU A 139 -4.20 18.80 9.16
CA GLU A 139 -4.56 20.24 9.13
C GLU A 139 -3.38 21.17 8.80
N SER A 140 -2.15 20.69 8.86
CA SER A 140 -0.97 21.48 8.51
C SER A 140 -0.53 21.30 7.05
N LEU A 141 -1.18 20.39 6.31
CA LEU A 141 -0.84 20.17 4.91
C LEU A 141 -1.38 21.29 4.04
N PRO A 142 -0.63 21.71 3.01
CA PRO A 142 -1.15 22.68 2.03
C PRO A 142 -2.32 22.04 1.27
N VAL A 143 -3.35 22.82 1.07
CA VAL A 143 -4.57 22.36 0.38
C VAL A 143 -4.45 22.59 -1.13
#